data_ab9e42b78299badb6c13fc3506f5b457
#
_entry.id   ab9e42b78299badb6c13fc3506f5b457
#
_cell.length_a   1.000
_cell.length_b   1.000
_cell.length_c   1.000
_cell.angle_alpha   90.00
_cell.angle_beta   90.00
_cell.angle_gamma   90.00
#
_symmetry.space_group_name_H-M   'P 1'
#
loop_
_entity.id
_entity.type
_entity.pdbx_description
1 polymer ?
#
loop_
_entity_poly.entity_id
_entity_poly.type
_entity_poly.pdbx_seq_one_letter_code
_entity_poly.pdbx_strand_id
1 'polypeptide(L)'
;KTKNNKKIQVNLALNYGAKSEIINSVNKLNKNNLKITEKNISSQLYTKNIPDPELLIRTGNTKRLSNFLLWQLSYSEIFFEKKLWPDFTTNDFNKIIRQYRYLKRNFGSI
;
A
#
# COMPACT_ATOMS: atom_id res chain seq x y z
N LYS A 1 -9.66 -21.08 -12.15
CA LYS A 1 -11.07 -20.89 -11.71
C LYS A 1 -11.46 -19.42 -11.50
N THR A 2 -10.55 -18.50 -11.22
CA THR A 2 -10.84 -17.09 -10.84
C THR A 2 -10.58 -16.07 -11.95
N LYS A 3 -10.12 -16.48 -13.13
CA LYS A 3 -9.70 -15.59 -14.24
C LYS A 3 -10.78 -14.59 -14.67
N ASN A 4 -12.05 -14.92 -14.51
CA ASN A 4 -13.17 -14.08 -14.90
C ASN A 4 -13.81 -13.32 -13.71
N ASN A 5 -13.26 -13.45 -12.50
CA ASN A 5 -13.78 -12.73 -11.33
C ASN A 5 -13.31 -11.28 -11.38
N LYS A 6 -14.25 -10.34 -11.24
CA LYS A 6 -13.99 -8.90 -11.29
C LYS A 6 -14.24 -8.16 -9.97
N LYS A 7 -14.66 -8.88 -8.92
CA LYS A 7 -15.06 -8.26 -7.65
C LYS A 7 -13.89 -7.90 -6.76
N ILE A 8 -12.79 -8.66 -6.80
CA ILE A 8 -11.61 -8.47 -5.96
C ILE A 8 -10.38 -8.74 -6.80
N GLN A 9 -9.40 -7.86 -6.71
CA GLN A 9 -8.05 -8.07 -7.24
C GLN A 9 -7.12 -8.34 -6.06
N VAL A 10 -6.35 -9.43 -6.11
CA VAL A 10 -5.32 -9.76 -5.13
C VAL A 10 -3.96 -9.57 -5.78
N ASN A 11 -3.10 -8.76 -5.16
CA ASN A 11 -1.73 -8.53 -5.60
C ASN A 11 -0.77 -9.06 -4.54
N LEU A 12 0.17 -9.90 -4.93
CA LEU A 12 1.19 -10.46 -4.06
C LEU A 12 2.53 -9.76 -4.32
N ALA A 13 3.08 -9.12 -3.30
CA ALA A 13 4.39 -8.48 -3.35
C ALA A 13 5.46 -9.47 -2.89
N LEU A 14 6.11 -10.15 -3.84
CA LEU A 14 7.21 -11.08 -3.59
C LEU A 14 8.55 -10.40 -3.93
N ASN A 15 9.52 -10.52 -3.02
CA ASN A 15 10.84 -9.89 -3.16
C ASN A 15 10.76 -8.39 -3.51
N TYR A 16 9.87 -7.68 -2.83
CA TYR A 16 9.56 -6.28 -3.05
C TYR A 16 10.31 -5.37 -2.07
N GLY A 17 10.75 -4.20 -2.56
CA GLY A 17 11.32 -3.15 -1.75
C GLY A 17 10.98 -1.76 -2.30
N ALA A 18 10.31 -0.92 -1.51
CA ALA A 18 9.82 0.39 -1.95
C ALA A 18 10.94 1.34 -2.38
N LYS A 19 12.07 1.35 -1.68
CA LYS A 19 13.23 2.19 -2.07
C LYS A 19 13.73 1.84 -3.47
N SER A 20 13.87 0.56 -3.77
CA SER A 20 14.29 0.09 -5.10
C SER A 20 13.24 0.41 -6.17
N GLU A 21 11.96 0.27 -5.85
CA GLU A 21 10.86 0.64 -6.75
C GLU A 21 10.91 2.12 -7.13
N ILE A 22 11.08 3.01 -6.14
CA ILE A 22 11.17 4.47 -6.35
C ILE A 22 12.38 4.80 -7.23
N ILE A 23 13.56 4.25 -6.92
CA ILE A 23 14.77 4.47 -7.71
C ILE A 23 14.59 4.00 -9.16
N ASN A 24 14.01 2.81 -9.35
CA ASN A 24 13.70 2.28 -10.67
C ASN A 24 12.72 3.17 -11.44
N SER A 25 11.72 3.74 -10.76
CA SER A 25 10.75 4.66 -11.37
C SER A 25 11.44 5.94 -11.85
N VAL A 26 12.32 6.54 -11.02
CA VAL A 26 13.11 7.72 -11.39
C VAL A 26 14.02 7.42 -12.58
N ASN A 27 14.71 6.29 -12.56
CA ASN A 27 15.59 5.90 -13.67
C ASN A 27 14.83 5.72 -14.99
N LYS A 28 13.61 5.18 -14.95
CA LYS A 28 12.76 5.08 -16.14
C LYS A 28 12.34 6.46 -16.67
N LEU A 29 12.01 7.40 -15.77
CA LEU A 29 11.67 8.76 -16.17
C LEU A 29 12.86 9.45 -16.84
N ASN A 30 14.07 9.36 -16.24
CA ASN A 30 15.30 9.92 -16.81
C ASN A 30 15.60 9.34 -18.18
N LYS A 31 15.50 8.00 -18.33
CA LYS A 31 15.74 7.33 -19.63
C LYS A 31 14.79 7.81 -20.73
N ASN A 32 13.58 8.21 -20.36
CA ASN A 32 12.55 8.69 -21.29
C ASN A 32 12.50 10.24 -21.40
N ASN A 33 13.48 10.95 -20.82
CA ASN A 33 13.51 12.42 -20.77
C ASN A 33 12.23 13.06 -20.20
N LEU A 34 11.60 12.41 -19.23
CA LEU A 34 10.40 12.90 -18.57
C LEU A 34 10.74 13.63 -17.28
N LYS A 35 9.98 14.69 -16.98
CA LYS A 35 10.16 15.43 -15.72
C LYS A 35 9.88 14.53 -14.51
N ILE A 36 10.71 14.68 -13.47
CA ILE A 36 10.51 14.04 -12.17
C ILE A 36 9.46 14.85 -11.42
N THR A 37 8.24 14.33 -11.34
CA THR A 37 7.11 14.86 -10.59
C THR A 37 6.42 13.71 -9.84
N GLU A 38 5.66 14.00 -8.79
CA GLU A 38 4.88 12.97 -8.08
C GLU A 38 4.00 12.16 -9.03
N LYS A 39 3.28 12.84 -9.93
CA LYS A 39 2.43 12.21 -10.94
C LYS A 39 3.23 11.25 -11.83
N ASN A 40 4.40 11.69 -12.31
CA ASN A 40 5.21 10.90 -13.21
C ASN A 40 5.87 9.72 -12.48
N ILE A 41 6.34 9.90 -11.24
CA ILE A 41 6.83 8.80 -10.40
C ILE A 41 5.72 7.76 -10.21
N SER A 42 4.54 8.18 -9.75
CA SER A 42 3.38 7.29 -9.54
C SER A 42 3.02 6.49 -10.79
N SER A 43 3.16 7.09 -11.99
CA SER A 43 2.90 6.40 -13.26
C SER A 43 3.93 5.32 -13.62
N GLN A 44 5.08 5.27 -12.95
CA GLN A 44 6.14 4.29 -13.17
C GLN A 44 6.26 3.24 -12.05
N LEU A 45 5.54 3.41 -10.95
CA LEU A 45 5.50 2.41 -9.88
C LEU A 45 4.89 1.09 -10.36
N TYR A 46 5.19 0.00 -9.67
CA TYR A 46 4.61 -1.32 -9.97
C TYR A 46 3.09 -1.32 -9.77
N THR A 47 2.58 -0.41 -8.95
CA THR A 47 1.15 -0.23 -8.63
C THR A 47 0.45 0.82 -9.50
N LYS A 48 1.05 1.28 -10.58
CA LYS A 48 0.58 2.40 -11.43
C LYS A 48 -0.89 2.38 -11.87
N ASN A 49 -1.50 1.20 -11.92
CA ASN A 49 -2.90 1.01 -12.32
C ASN A 49 -3.78 0.54 -11.15
N ILE A 50 -3.27 0.64 -9.94
CA ILE A 50 -3.93 0.22 -8.71
C ILE A 50 -4.06 1.48 -7.86
N PRO A 51 -5.24 1.79 -7.29
CA PRO A 51 -5.37 2.90 -6.37
C PRO A 51 -4.48 2.70 -5.14
N ASP A 52 -3.99 3.80 -4.58
CA ASP A 52 -3.21 3.74 -3.35
C ASP A 52 -4.05 3.13 -2.22
N PRO A 53 -3.43 2.32 -1.34
CA PRO A 53 -4.16 1.66 -0.27
C PRO A 53 -4.68 2.69 0.74
N GLU A 54 -5.93 2.56 1.11
CA GLU A 54 -6.54 3.39 2.16
C GLU A 54 -6.22 2.88 3.55
N LEU A 55 -5.93 1.60 3.69
CA LEU A 55 -5.71 0.89 4.94
C LEU A 55 -4.53 -0.07 4.83
N LEU A 56 -3.59 0.02 5.78
CA LEU A 56 -2.56 -0.98 6.01
C LEU A 56 -2.81 -1.69 7.33
N ILE A 57 -2.85 -3.02 7.32
CA ILE A 57 -2.88 -3.85 8.53
C ILE A 57 -1.54 -4.57 8.63
N ARG A 58 -0.75 -4.23 9.65
CA ARG A 58 0.51 -4.89 9.94
C ARG A 58 0.37 -5.83 11.11
N THR A 59 0.41 -7.13 10.84
CA THR A 59 0.42 -8.20 11.86
C THR A 59 1.84 -8.46 12.40
N GLY A 60 1.96 -9.21 13.49
CA GLY A 60 3.24 -9.68 14.02
C GLY A 60 3.90 -8.78 15.06
N ASN A 61 3.12 -7.95 15.76
CA ASN A 61 3.59 -7.11 16.88
C ASN A 61 4.78 -6.19 16.55
N THR A 62 4.90 -5.75 15.31
CA THR A 62 5.96 -4.83 14.88
C THR A 62 5.36 -3.54 14.35
N LYS A 63 5.95 -2.40 14.74
CA LYS A 63 5.47 -1.05 14.36
C LYS A 63 6.45 -0.40 13.38
N ARG A 64 6.66 -1.02 12.23
CA ARG A 64 7.52 -0.52 11.16
C ARG A 64 7.03 -0.97 9.80
N LEU A 65 7.28 -0.20 8.75
CA LEU A 65 6.86 -0.53 7.38
C LEU A 65 7.80 -1.50 6.68
N SER A 66 9.03 -1.65 7.15
CA SER A 66 10.03 -2.58 6.59
C SER A 66 10.21 -2.41 5.08
N ASN A 67 10.29 -1.18 4.60
CA ASN A 67 10.47 -0.86 3.19
C ASN A 67 9.30 -1.34 2.28
N PHE A 68 8.08 -1.38 2.82
CA PHE A 68 6.88 -1.80 2.10
C PHE A 68 6.03 -0.59 1.70
N LEU A 69 5.74 -0.42 0.41
CA LEU A 69 4.85 0.57 -0.20
C LEU A 69 5.02 2.01 0.33
N LEU A 70 6.28 2.49 0.54
CA LEU A 70 6.56 3.78 1.19
C LEU A 70 5.89 4.96 0.47
N TRP A 71 5.81 4.93 -0.86
CA TRP A 71 5.18 5.98 -1.65
C TRP A 71 3.66 5.92 -1.54
N GLN A 72 3.10 4.74 -1.74
CA GLN A 72 1.66 4.51 -1.82
C GLN A 72 0.95 4.64 -0.48
N LEU A 73 1.66 4.45 0.65
CA LEU A 73 1.09 4.52 2.00
C LEU A 73 1.06 5.93 2.60
N SER A 74 1.38 6.97 1.82
CA SER A 74 1.53 8.34 2.32
C SER A 74 0.29 8.88 3.05
N TYR A 75 -0.89 8.42 2.67
CA TYR A 75 -2.18 8.81 3.27
C TYR A 75 -2.99 7.61 3.79
N SER A 76 -2.35 6.45 3.94
CA SER A 76 -3.00 5.25 4.44
C SER A 76 -3.16 5.28 5.96
N GLU A 77 -4.29 4.82 6.46
CA GLU A 77 -4.44 4.51 7.87
C GLU A 77 -3.69 3.23 8.22
N ILE A 78 -2.91 3.24 9.29
CA ILE A 78 -2.05 2.12 9.66
C ILE A 78 -2.50 1.50 10.98
N PHE A 79 -2.88 0.22 10.92
CA PHE A 79 -3.23 -0.58 12.09
C PHE A 79 -2.15 -1.62 12.36
N PHE A 80 -1.60 -1.57 13.56
CA PHE A 80 -0.62 -2.56 14.04
C PHE A 80 -1.32 -3.60 14.90
N GLU A 81 -1.31 -4.85 14.43
CA GLU A 81 -1.92 -5.98 15.12
C GLU A 81 -0.84 -6.84 15.79
N LYS A 82 -1.09 -7.23 17.05
CA LYS A 82 -0.15 -8.05 17.82
C LYS A 82 -0.08 -9.50 17.35
N LYS A 83 -1.19 -10.03 16.86
CA LYS A 83 -1.27 -11.40 16.39
C LYS A 83 -0.34 -11.64 15.19
N LEU A 84 0.20 -12.82 15.10
CA LEU A 84 0.87 -13.29 13.91
C LEU A 84 -0.13 -13.53 12.79
N TRP A 85 0.32 -13.52 11.55
CA TRP A 85 -0.56 -13.70 10.39
C TRP A 85 -1.41 -14.97 10.45
N PRO A 86 -0.88 -16.17 10.87
CA PRO A 86 -1.71 -17.38 10.96
C PRO A 86 -2.84 -17.27 12.00
N ASP A 87 -2.68 -16.42 13.02
CA ASP A 87 -3.66 -16.26 14.13
C ASP A 87 -4.63 -15.10 13.88
N PHE A 88 -4.45 -14.36 12.79
CA PHE A 88 -5.28 -13.22 12.42
C PHE A 88 -6.59 -13.71 11.80
N THR A 89 -7.70 -13.42 12.48
CA THR A 89 -9.03 -13.96 12.13
C THR A 89 -9.89 -12.93 11.40
N THR A 90 -10.99 -13.40 10.80
CA THR A 90 -12.02 -12.54 10.21
C THR A 90 -12.62 -11.58 11.25
N ASN A 91 -12.72 -11.99 12.52
CA ASN A 91 -13.20 -11.12 13.59
C ASN A 91 -12.23 -9.96 13.86
N ASP A 92 -10.93 -10.22 13.84
CA ASP A 92 -9.89 -9.20 13.99
C ASP A 92 -9.97 -8.21 12.83
N PHE A 93 -10.07 -8.70 11.61
CA PHE A 93 -10.24 -7.88 10.42
C PHE A 93 -11.50 -7.00 10.52
N ASN A 94 -12.65 -7.57 10.86
CA ASN A 94 -13.90 -6.83 10.98
C ASN A 94 -13.85 -5.76 12.09
N LYS A 95 -13.10 -6.00 13.17
CA LYS A 95 -12.87 -5.00 14.22
C LYS A 95 -12.08 -3.81 13.68
N ILE A 96 -11.01 -4.05 12.92
CA ILE A 96 -10.21 -3.01 12.30
C ILE A 96 -11.03 -2.22 11.29
N ILE A 97 -11.80 -2.89 10.42
CA ILE A 97 -12.68 -2.22 9.45
C ILE A 97 -13.71 -1.31 10.15
N ARG A 98 -14.27 -1.75 11.27
CA ARG A 98 -15.17 -0.90 12.06
C ARG A 98 -14.45 0.34 12.59
N GLN A 99 -13.27 0.20 13.18
CA GLN A 99 -12.48 1.33 13.66
C GLN A 99 -12.14 2.29 12.52
N TYR A 100 -11.66 1.77 11.38
CA TYR A 100 -11.34 2.55 10.19
C TYR A 100 -12.52 3.41 9.71
N ARG A 101 -13.73 2.88 9.71
CA ARG A 101 -14.95 3.61 9.29
C ARG A 101 -15.29 4.82 10.15
N TYR A 102 -14.84 4.85 11.41
CA TYR A 102 -15.06 5.99 12.32
C TYR A 102 -13.95 7.03 12.27
N LEU A 103 -12.86 6.79 11.53
CA LEU A 103 -11.78 7.76 11.42
C LEU A 103 -12.20 8.93 10.52
N LYS A 104 -11.98 10.14 11.00
CA LYS A 104 -12.04 11.35 10.15
C LYS A 104 -10.71 11.45 9.40
N ARG A 105 -10.76 11.39 8.07
CA ARG A 105 -9.58 11.48 7.22
C ARG A 105 -9.41 12.92 6.73
N ASN A 106 -8.34 13.57 7.19
CA ASN A 106 -7.94 14.90 6.75
C ASN A 106 -6.75 14.73 5.80
N PHE A 107 -6.98 14.75 4.49
CA PHE A 107 -5.94 14.61 3.45
C PHE A 107 -5.04 15.85 3.36
N GLY A 108 -4.41 16.25 4.49
CA GLY A 108 -3.52 17.41 4.52
C GLY A 108 -4.20 18.78 4.44
N SER A 109 -5.52 18.85 4.43
CA SER A 109 -6.24 20.10 4.64
C SER A 109 -6.45 20.36 6.13
N ILE A 110 -5.87 21.45 6.62
CA ILE A 110 -6.10 22.01 7.96
C ILE A 110 -7.49 22.63 7.99
#